data_a2d8f9c1a96c17664335939328dd620a
#
_entry.id   a2d8f9c1a96c17664335939328dd620a
#
_cell.length_a   1.000
_cell.length_b   1.000
_cell.length_c   1.000
_cell.angle_alpha   90.00
_cell.angle_beta   90.00
_cell.angle_gamma   90.00
#
_symmetry.space_group_name_H-M   'P 1'
#
loop_
_entity.id
_entity.type
_entity.pdbx_description
1 polymer ?
#
loop_
_entity_poly.entity_id
_entity_poly.type
_entity_poly.pdbx_seq_one_letter_code
_entity_poly.pdbx_strand_id
1 'polypeptide(L)'
;MIKRFLIFIIISTIGLSNEFSEGPYGSGYFDIAGPFELPDLNMTLQGDVNGDEIINIQDVILIVGHVLGSFTLYQDEFNQADINDDGIIDILDIVNAVDKILNPQDPLWSFENQWNGNDSYIFINYDPNVNYGTALWGSNTKEELLNISPMNVHYFFISSRSQYESDIEIIKSSFDNILSGMSNEEQAHWNSHLHFINARSTELDNWLSEALTGTYGISIDCFQRIREIGYLGNPASFTGTYMSYLAHEAHYFNYEKDVFLSSNESSFDEIIVFNEEIYTGGWAATISQEVTLPTDQLLDNYSKLEVELLRGCPDGAGGYSDAGCDEYDRIARLFLCESDGSDCLEIARWITPFGRQPHLLTDITRFISALRPGGNKIFKFQESGWPNSLLTLKLRLHNNEFVENSPKEIVPIWNGTVQFNPDYDSNRPPQVFIVPENAEKVEFVAYLTGHGWGSAGCFNCCEFCNSRHMFSVNGGVYEFNRDHPNASSSNYCMQPETIAQGVIPNQGGTWGYGRAGWCPGMDVHPYITDITDYVNLGEENVLDYSACRVSGNNCLTPPTCAGDGYCPEVAFSSYIIISY
;
A
#
# COMPACT_ATOMS: atom_id res chain seq x y z
N MET A 1 -4.52 -46.39 5.72
CA MET A 1 -5.59 -45.37 5.70
C MET A 1 -5.10 -44.27 4.77
N ILE A 2 -5.58 -44.28 3.54
CA ILE A 2 -5.15 -43.30 2.51
C ILE A 2 -5.94 -42.03 2.74
N LYS A 3 -5.32 -40.97 3.25
CA LYS A 3 -5.90 -39.64 3.29
C LYS A 3 -5.82 -39.08 1.85
N ARG A 4 -6.97 -39.04 1.18
CA ARG A 4 -7.14 -38.25 -0.05
C ARG A 4 -7.13 -36.78 0.36
N PHE A 5 -6.08 -36.05 0.03
CA PHE A 5 -6.09 -34.59 0.02
C PHE A 5 -6.92 -34.15 -1.19
N LEU A 6 -8.06 -33.52 -0.93
CA LEU A 6 -8.78 -32.74 -1.92
C LEU A 6 -8.03 -31.42 -2.09
N ILE A 7 -7.48 -31.20 -3.27
CA ILE A 7 -7.04 -29.87 -3.70
C ILE A 7 -8.32 -29.07 -3.96
N PHE A 8 -8.65 -28.13 -3.08
CA PHE A 8 -9.67 -27.12 -3.36
C PHE A 8 -9.00 -26.04 -4.22
N ILE A 9 -9.27 -26.07 -5.52
CA ILE A 9 -9.02 -24.93 -6.40
C ILE A 9 -10.17 -23.97 -6.14
N ILE A 10 -9.93 -22.95 -5.33
CA ILE A 10 -10.84 -21.82 -5.18
C ILE A 10 -10.49 -20.87 -6.33
N ILE A 11 -11.34 -20.84 -7.36
CA ILE A 11 -11.28 -19.81 -8.38
C ILE A 11 -11.89 -18.56 -7.73
N SER A 12 -11.06 -17.75 -7.10
CA SER A 12 -11.47 -16.41 -6.66
C SER A 12 -11.33 -15.45 -7.84
N THR A 13 -12.39 -15.31 -8.62
CA THR A 13 -12.52 -14.15 -9.50
C THR A 13 -12.88 -12.95 -8.64
N ILE A 14 -11.89 -12.31 -8.03
CA ILE A 14 -12.07 -10.94 -7.55
C ILE A 14 -11.88 -10.03 -8.78
N GLY A 15 -12.86 -10.02 -9.66
CA GLY A 15 -13.06 -8.89 -10.53
C GLY A 15 -13.39 -7.71 -9.60
N LEU A 16 -12.79 -6.54 -9.77
CA LEU A 16 -13.35 -5.34 -9.18
C LEU A 16 -14.73 -5.16 -9.79
N SER A 17 -15.73 -5.56 -9.02
CA SER A 17 -17.11 -5.22 -9.27
C SER A 17 -17.24 -3.76 -8.88
N ASN A 18 -17.66 -2.89 -9.78
CA ASN A 18 -18.16 -1.56 -9.41
C ASN A 18 -19.44 -1.69 -8.55
N GLU A 19 -19.88 -2.91 -8.31
CA GLU A 19 -21.03 -3.22 -7.51
C GLU A 19 -20.65 -3.23 -6.04
N PHE A 20 -21.50 -2.65 -5.22
CA PHE A 20 -21.38 -2.69 -3.78
C PHE A 20 -21.44 -4.15 -3.30
N SER A 21 -20.54 -4.56 -2.41
CA SER A 21 -20.49 -5.93 -1.90
C SER A 21 -21.74 -6.27 -1.07
N GLU A 22 -22.28 -7.47 -1.26
CA GLU A 22 -23.40 -8.00 -0.46
C GLU A 22 -22.98 -8.48 0.96
N GLY A 23 -21.70 -8.34 1.33
CA GLY A 23 -21.15 -8.77 2.62
C GLY A 23 -20.62 -10.21 2.61
N PRO A 24 -20.32 -10.81 3.76
CA PRO A 24 -20.68 -10.32 5.11
C PRO A 24 -19.94 -9.04 5.51
N TYR A 25 -20.63 -8.16 6.26
CA TYR A 25 -20.08 -6.91 6.75
C TYR A 25 -19.57 -7.04 8.18
N GLY A 26 -18.57 -6.21 8.53
CA GLY A 26 -18.03 -6.11 9.88
C GLY A 26 -17.62 -4.70 10.26
N SER A 27 -16.97 -4.56 11.42
CA SER A 27 -16.43 -3.29 11.93
C SER A 27 -14.93 -3.36 12.20
N GLY A 28 -14.35 -4.54 12.02
CA GLY A 28 -12.94 -4.81 12.25
C GLY A 28 -12.04 -4.51 11.06
N TYR A 29 -10.76 -4.65 11.30
CA TYR A 29 -9.73 -4.40 10.30
C TYR A 29 -9.81 -5.42 9.15
N PHE A 30 -9.76 -4.97 7.92
CA PHE A 30 -9.97 -5.74 6.68
C PHE A 30 -11.39 -6.32 6.49
N ASP A 31 -12.32 -6.10 7.41
CA ASP A 31 -13.73 -6.44 7.17
C ASP A 31 -14.29 -5.60 6.00
N ILE A 32 -15.28 -6.15 5.33
CA ILE A 32 -16.02 -5.41 4.31
C ILE A 32 -16.94 -4.40 5.00
N ALA A 33 -16.81 -3.13 4.63
CA ALA A 33 -17.65 -2.05 5.11
C ALA A 33 -19.08 -2.23 4.62
N GLY A 34 -20.06 -2.21 5.54
CA GLY A 34 -21.47 -2.28 5.21
C GLY A 34 -22.04 -0.94 4.71
N PRO A 35 -23.28 -0.92 4.18
CA PRO A 35 -23.94 0.31 3.80
C PRO A 35 -24.19 1.20 5.02
N PHE A 36 -24.20 2.50 4.81
CA PHE A 36 -24.58 3.50 5.80
C PHE A 36 -25.01 4.79 5.12
N GLU A 37 -25.74 5.61 5.88
CA GLU A 37 -26.14 6.96 5.50
C GLU A 37 -25.76 7.95 6.60
N LEU A 38 -25.29 9.13 6.21
CA LEU A 38 -24.82 10.15 7.14
C LEU A 38 -25.41 11.53 6.77
N PRO A 39 -25.91 12.32 7.73
CA PRO A 39 -26.34 13.69 7.48
C PRO A 39 -25.11 14.56 7.19
N ASP A 40 -25.01 15.06 5.97
CA ASP A 40 -23.84 15.80 5.48
C ASP A 40 -24.23 17.24 5.10
N LEU A 41 -23.57 18.20 5.74
CA LEU A 41 -23.81 19.64 5.52
C LEU A 41 -23.36 20.14 4.14
N ASN A 42 -22.55 19.37 3.38
CA ASN A 42 -22.16 19.72 2.01
C ASN A 42 -23.10 19.13 0.95
N MET A 43 -24.02 18.26 1.34
CA MET A 43 -25.03 17.80 0.40
C MET A 43 -25.98 18.95 0.07
N THR A 44 -26.19 19.18 -1.21
CA THR A 44 -27.17 20.16 -1.66
C THR A 44 -28.57 19.77 -1.18
N LEU A 45 -29.24 20.71 -0.56
CA LEU A 45 -30.63 20.54 -0.10
C LEU A 45 -31.53 20.48 -1.35
N GLN A 46 -31.84 19.27 -1.83
CA GLN A 46 -32.83 19.08 -2.90
C GLN A 46 -34.14 19.81 -2.52
N GLY A 47 -34.51 20.83 -3.27
CA GLY A 47 -35.61 21.72 -2.98
C GLY A 47 -35.21 23.15 -2.60
N ASP A 48 -33.91 23.42 -2.36
CA ASP A 48 -33.36 24.77 -2.24
C ASP A 48 -33.10 25.32 -3.67
N VAL A 49 -34.13 25.91 -4.24
CA VAL A 49 -34.14 26.36 -5.64
C VAL A 49 -33.41 27.69 -5.83
N ASN A 50 -33.38 28.50 -4.75
CA ASN A 50 -32.76 29.82 -4.78
C ASN A 50 -31.27 29.80 -4.35
N GLY A 51 -30.78 28.67 -3.84
CA GLY A 51 -29.40 28.49 -3.41
C GLY A 51 -29.01 29.23 -2.14
N ASP A 52 -29.99 29.50 -1.23
CA ASP A 52 -29.74 30.20 0.04
C ASP A 52 -29.48 29.25 1.22
N GLU A 53 -29.29 27.94 0.93
CA GLU A 53 -29.06 26.85 1.90
C GLU A 53 -30.21 26.57 2.83
N ILE A 54 -31.45 27.05 2.53
CA ILE A 54 -32.64 26.84 3.36
C ILE A 54 -33.83 26.51 2.46
N ILE A 55 -34.41 25.32 2.58
CA ILE A 55 -35.69 25.04 1.93
C ILE A 55 -36.79 25.78 2.66
N ASN A 56 -37.40 26.77 2.02
CA ASN A 56 -38.42 27.59 2.60
C ASN A 56 -39.50 27.97 1.57
N ILE A 57 -40.45 28.86 1.98
CA ILE A 57 -41.55 29.25 1.11
C ILE A 57 -41.08 29.98 -0.18
N GLN A 58 -39.89 30.55 -0.21
CA GLN A 58 -39.35 31.22 -1.40
C GLN A 58 -39.08 30.22 -2.51
N ASP A 59 -38.54 29.04 -2.17
CA ASP A 59 -38.31 27.95 -3.09
C ASP A 59 -39.61 27.40 -3.67
N VAL A 60 -40.58 27.19 -2.81
CA VAL A 60 -41.93 26.78 -3.24
C VAL A 60 -42.52 27.80 -4.23
N ILE A 61 -42.30 29.09 -4.03
CA ILE A 61 -42.76 30.15 -4.96
C ILE A 61 -42.05 30.01 -6.32
N LEU A 62 -40.74 29.67 -6.34
CA LEU A 62 -39.99 29.46 -7.57
C LEU A 62 -40.51 28.23 -8.32
N ILE A 63 -40.70 27.09 -7.63
CA ILE A 63 -41.28 25.88 -8.23
C ILE A 63 -42.67 26.16 -8.80
N VAL A 64 -43.55 26.77 -8.03
CA VAL A 64 -44.90 27.16 -8.46
C VAL A 64 -44.84 28.10 -9.68
N GLY A 65 -43.96 29.09 -9.65
CA GLY A 65 -43.77 30.02 -10.77
C GLY A 65 -43.37 29.34 -12.06
N HIS A 66 -42.50 28.34 -11.99
CA HIS A 66 -42.11 27.52 -13.12
C HIS A 66 -43.28 26.67 -13.63
N VAL A 67 -43.98 25.96 -12.75
CA VAL A 67 -45.13 25.10 -13.09
C VAL A 67 -46.23 25.90 -13.77
N LEU A 68 -46.47 27.14 -13.31
CA LEU A 68 -47.45 28.04 -13.92
C LEU A 68 -46.96 28.75 -15.22
N GLY A 69 -45.73 28.53 -15.61
CA GLY A 69 -45.13 29.12 -16.81
C GLY A 69 -44.87 30.62 -16.66
N SER A 70 -44.76 31.15 -15.44
CA SER A 70 -44.45 32.54 -15.18
C SER A 70 -43.02 32.92 -15.50
N PHE A 71 -42.09 31.98 -15.37
CA PHE A 71 -40.68 32.01 -15.79
C PHE A 71 -40.15 30.60 -15.93
N THR A 72 -38.94 30.50 -16.52
CA THR A 72 -38.23 29.22 -16.67
C THR A 72 -37.02 29.23 -15.75
N LEU A 73 -36.85 28.17 -14.96
CA LEU A 73 -35.67 27.96 -14.12
C LEU A 73 -34.43 27.68 -14.98
N TYR A 74 -33.26 28.12 -14.54
CA TYR A 74 -31.97 27.68 -15.09
C TYR A 74 -31.73 26.22 -14.75
N GLN A 75 -30.77 25.57 -15.43
CA GLN A 75 -30.56 24.13 -15.28
C GLN A 75 -30.28 23.69 -13.82
N ASP A 76 -29.49 24.47 -13.09
CA ASP A 76 -29.17 24.18 -11.69
C ASP A 76 -30.40 24.34 -10.79
N GLU A 77 -31.17 25.41 -10.97
CA GLU A 77 -32.44 25.65 -10.29
C GLU A 77 -33.48 24.57 -10.65
N PHE A 78 -33.50 24.12 -11.93
CA PHE A 78 -34.36 23.04 -12.39
C PHE A 78 -34.04 21.74 -11.66
N ASN A 79 -32.77 21.37 -11.59
CA ASN A 79 -32.32 20.16 -10.90
C ASN A 79 -32.68 20.17 -9.41
N GLN A 80 -32.63 21.35 -8.77
CA GLN A 80 -33.05 21.51 -7.38
C GLN A 80 -34.57 21.46 -7.20
N ALA A 81 -35.33 21.91 -8.19
CA ALA A 81 -36.77 21.96 -8.17
C ALA A 81 -37.45 20.62 -8.49
N ASP A 82 -36.80 19.74 -9.21
CA ASP A 82 -37.20 18.36 -9.50
C ASP A 82 -36.88 17.49 -8.28
N ILE A 83 -37.74 17.54 -7.26
CA ILE A 83 -37.46 16.94 -5.93
C ILE A 83 -37.60 15.41 -5.94
N ASN A 84 -38.42 14.90 -6.86
CA ASN A 84 -38.66 13.46 -7.00
C ASN A 84 -37.80 12.79 -8.07
N ASP A 85 -36.91 13.58 -8.74
CA ASP A 85 -35.96 13.14 -9.79
C ASP A 85 -36.64 12.38 -10.95
N ASP A 86 -37.86 12.81 -11.34
CA ASP A 86 -38.58 12.21 -12.48
C ASP A 86 -38.37 12.95 -13.80
N GLY A 87 -37.58 14.02 -13.78
CA GLY A 87 -37.24 14.87 -14.92
C GLY A 87 -38.34 15.88 -15.31
N ILE A 88 -39.36 16.07 -14.49
CA ILE A 88 -40.49 16.99 -14.72
C ILE A 88 -40.79 17.77 -13.44
N ILE A 89 -40.75 19.08 -13.50
CA ILE A 89 -41.19 19.89 -12.36
C ILE A 89 -42.70 20.05 -12.42
N ASP A 90 -43.43 19.47 -11.44
CA ASP A 90 -44.86 19.50 -11.38
C ASP A 90 -45.41 19.71 -9.93
N ILE A 91 -46.68 19.38 -9.70
CA ILE A 91 -47.30 19.54 -8.39
C ILE A 91 -46.75 18.59 -7.32
N LEU A 92 -46.13 17.49 -7.72
CA LEU A 92 -45.53 16.55 -6.77
C LEU A 92 -44.28 17.16 -6.14
N ASP A 93 -43.50 17.92 -6.91
CA ASP A 93 -42.33 18.65 -6.38
C ASP A 93 -42.74 19.72 -5.40
N ILE A 94 -43.82 20.44 -5.70
CA ILE A 94 -44.40 21.42 -4.76
C ILE A 94 -44.79 20.74 -3.44
N VAL A 95 -45.45 19.59 -3.50
CA VAL A 95 -45.83 18.82 -2.30
C VAL A 95 -44.60 18.35 -1.55
N ASN A 96 -43.61 17.84 -2.25
CA ASN A 96 -42.35 17.38 -1.66
C ASN A 96 -41.55 18.54 -1.02
N ALA A 97 -41.51 19.72 -1.67
CA ALA A 97 -40.91 20.92 -1.09
C ALA A 97 -41.59 21.33 0.22
N VAL A 98 -42.93 21.33 0.23
CA VAL A 98 -43.71 21.65 1.44
C VAL A 98 -43.49 20.62 2.54
N ASP A 99 -43.40 19.33 2.21
CA ASP A 99 -43.10 18.29 3.18
C ASP A 99 -41.71 18.48 3.80
N LYS A 100 -40.70 18.79 3.00
CA LYS A 100 -39.35 19.12 3.50
C LYS A 100 -39.29 20.34 4.40
N ILE A 101 -40.13 21.35 4.15
CA ILE A 101 -40.27 22.52 5.04
C ILE A 101 -40.92 22.14 6.38
N LEU A 102 -41.91 21.26 6.35
CA LEU A 102 -42.62 20.83 7.55
C LEU A 102 -41.86 19.79 8.39
N ASN A 103 -41.07 18.99 7.72
CA ASN A 103 -40.26 17.90 8.27
C ASN A 103 -38.80 18.05 7.81
N PRO A 104 -38.09 19.11 8.23
CA PRO A 104 -36.74 19.35 7.79
C PRO A 104 -35.83 18.20 8.23
N GLN A 105 -35.11 17.64 7.30
CA GLN A 105 -34.10 16.63 7.53
C GLN A 105 -32.84 17.04 6.80
N ASP A 106 -31.69 16.85 7.44
CA ASP A 106 -30.39 17.04 6.75
C ASP A 106 -30.29 16.04 5.60
N PRO A 107 -29.76 16.45 4.44
CA PRO A 107 -29.56 15.53 3.32
C PRO A 107 -28.60 14.41 3.73
N LEU A 108 -28.92 13.18 3.32
CA LEU A 108 -28.15 12.00 3.68
C LEU A 108 -27.18 11.65 2.54
N TRP A 109 -25.91 11.58 2.86
CA TRP A 109 -24.90 10.97 2.00
C TRP A 109 -24.97 9.45 2.18
N SER A 110 -25.19 8.71 1.09
CA SER A 110 -25.33 7.25 1.12
C SER A 110 -24.09 6.57 0.55
N PHE A 111 -23.41 5.75 1.36
CA PHE A 111 -22.20 5.04 0.95
C PHE A 111 -22.47 4.06 -0.20
N GLU A 112 -23.57 3.30 -0.12
CA GLU A 112 -23.93 2.33 -1.16
C GLU A 112 -24.22 3.03 -2.50
N ASN A 113 -24.95 4.17 -2.47
CA ASN A 113 -25.31 4.90 -3.69
C ASN A 113 -24.10 5.64 -4.31
N GLN A 114 -23.12 6.03 -3.52
CA GLN A 114 -21.91 6.75 -3.97
C GLN A 114 -20.72 5.84 -4.24
N TRP A 115 -20.86 4.56 -3.90
CA TRP A 115 -19.79 3.59 -4.16
C TRP A 115 -19.52 3.42 -5.66
N ASN A 116 -18.25 3.49 -6.05
CA ASN A 116 -17.83 3.38 -7.44
C ASN A 116 -16.64 2.41 -7.66
N GLY A 117 -16.13 1.79 -6.57
CA GLY A 117 -14.98 0.87 -6.64
C GLY A 117 -13.65 1.54 -7.02
N ASN A 118 -13.62 2.88 -7.05
CA ASN A 118 -12.43 3.64 -7.42
C ASN A 118 -11.94 4.55 -6.29
N ASP A 119 -12.86 5.11 -5.54
CA ASP A 119 -12.55 6.10 -4.52
C ASP A 119 -12.21 5.43 -3.18
N SER A 120 -11.48 6.15 -2.36
CA SER A 120 -11.22 5.83 -0.96
C SER A 120 -11.94 6.84 -0.05
N TYR A 121 -12.28 6.40 1.17
CA TYR A 121 -13.07 7.19 2.10
C TYR A 121 -12.36 7.24 3.44
N ILE A 122 -11.99 8.44 3.92
CA ILE A 122 -11.22 8.65 5.14
C ILE A 122 -12.08 9.39 6.15
N PHE A 123 -12.34 8.76 7.30
CA PHE A 123 -13.15 9.30 8.39
C PHE A 123 -12.24 9.85 9.47
N ILE A 124 -12.41 11.13 9.81
CA ILE A 124 -11.68 11.83 10.85
C ILE A 124 -12.64 12.08 12.01
N ASN A 125 -12.40 11.37 13.13
CA ASN A 125 -13.26 11.42 14.31
C ASN A 125 -12.65 12.35 15.38
N TYR A 126 -13.36 13.42 15.72
CA TYR A 126 -12.95 14.28 16.82
C TYR A 126 -13.31 13.66 18.16
N ASP A 127 -12.35 12.97 18.76
CA ASP A 127 -12.45 12.49 20.15
C ASP A 127 -11.26 13.04 20.96
N PRO A 128 -11.51 13.97 21.93
CA PRO A 128 -10.44 14.54 22.76
C PRO A 128 -9.83 13.52 23.76
N ASN A 129 -10.45 12.36 23.95
CA ASN A 129 -9.95 11.30 24.83
C ASN A 129 -9.00 10.34 24.10
N VAL A 130 -8.96 10.41 22.78
CA VAL A 130 -8.05 9.61 21.94
C VAL A 130 -6.75 10.37 21.74
N ASN A 131 -5.61 9.67 21.81
CA ASN A 131 -4.32 10.22 21.49
C ASN A 131 -4.36 10.87 20.09
N TYR A 132 -3.79 12.07 19.97
CA TYR A 132 -3.74 12.86 18.75
C TYR A 132 -5.09 13.42 18.23
N GLY A 133 -6.26 13.00 18.72
CA GLY A 133 -7.56 13.44 18.23
C GLY A 133 -7.70 14.97 18.21
N THR A 134 -7.40 15.64 19.32
CA THR A 134 -7.45 17.12 19.40
C THR A 134 -6.39 17.78 18.50
N ALA A 135 -5.19 17.23 18.43
CA ALA A 135 -4.09 17.78 17.61
C ALA A 135 -4.39 17.65 16.12
N LEU A 136 -4.99 16.54 15.70
CA LEU A 136 -5.40 16.32 14.32
C LEU A 136 -6.48 17.32 13.89
N TRP A 137 -7.53 17.46 14.72
CA TRP A 137 -8.63 18.39 14.45
C TRP A 137 -8.18 19.85 14.37
N GLY A 138 -7.24 20.24 15.24
CA GLY A 138 -6.60 21.56 15.26
C GLY A 138 -5.42 21.74 14.30
N SER A 139 -5.14 20.77 13.43
CA SER A 139 -4.00 20.81 12.52
C SER A 139 -4.05 22.01 11.56
N ASN A 140 -2.89 22.62 11.31
CA ASN A 140 -2.73 23.73 10.36
C ASN A 140 -2.34 23.26 8.94
N THR A 141 -2.35 21.96 8.69
CA THR A 141 -1.96 21.38 7.38
C THR A 141 -3.19 20.97 6.53
N LYS A 142 -4.33 21.60 6.73
CA LYS A 142 -5.57 21.33 5.98
C LYS A 142 -5.47 21.70 4.50
N GLU A 143 -4.87 22.86 4.20
CA GLU A 143 -4.62 23.29 2.82
C GLU A 143 -3.63 22.34 2.12
N GLU A 144 -2.58 21.92 2.83
CA GLU A 144 -1.61 20.94 2.33
C GLU A 144 -2.30 19.58 2.06
N LEU A 145 -3.25 19.16 2.92
CA LEU A 145 -4.04 17.95 2.69
C LEU A 145 -4.68 17.98 1.30
N LEU A 146 -5.40 19.06 0.98
CA LEU A 146 -6.10 19.16 -0.31
C LEU A 146 -5.12 19.21 -1.49
N ASN A 147 -4.00 19.92 -1.33
CA ASN A 147 -3.01 20.11 -2.38
C ASN A 147 -2.26 18.82 -2.77
N ILE A 148 -2.06 17.89 -1.82
CA ILE A 148 -1.29 16.66 -2.06
C ILE A 148 -2.18 15.42 -2.19
N SER A 149 -3.48 15.52 -1.96
CA SER A 149 -4.42 14.41 -2.08
C SER A 149 -4.65 14.01 -3.54
N PRO A 150 -4.80 12.70 -3.82
CA PRO A 150 -5.32 12.27 -5.11
C PRO A 150 -6.80 12.69 -5.24
N MET A 151 -7.28 12.81 -6.49
CA MET A 151 -8.64 13.30 -6.76
C MET A 151 -9.75 12.31 -6.39
N ASN A 152 -9.43 11.06 -6.12
CA ASN A 152 -10.38 9.98 -5.81
C ASN A 152 -10.40 9.63 -4.32
N VAL A 153 -10.40 10.66 -3.45
CA VAL A 153 -10.51 10.47 -2.00
C VAL A 153 -11.60 11.35 -1.41
N HIS A 154 -12.42 10.78 -0.54
CA HIS A 154 -13.43 11.49 0.24
C HIS A 154 -12.97 11.61 1.70
N TYR A 155 -13.13 12.80 2.31
CA TYR A 155 -12.82 13.05 3.70
C TYR A 155 -14.08 13.35 4.48
N PHE A 156 -14.34 12.59 5.55
CA PHE A 156 -15.49 12.72 6.41
C PHE A 156 -15.07 13.25 7.78
N PHE A 157 -15.59 14.38 8.17
CA PHE A 157 -15.35 14.98 9.47
C PHE A 157 -16.56 14.73 10.38
N ILE A 158 -16.32 14.00 11.48
CA ILE A 158 -17.36 13.63 12.45
C ILE A 158 -16.84 13.85 13.87
N SER A 159 -17.71 14.10 14.85
CA SER A 159 -17.32 14.30 16.25
C SER A 159 -18.02 13.31 17.18
N SER A 160 -17.28 12.80 18.20
CA SER A 160 -17.81 11.97 19.28
C SER A 160 -18.43 12.80 20.43
N ARG A 161 -18.26 14.12 20.41
CA ARG A 161 -18.62 15.02 21.50
C ARG A 161 -20.10 15.38 21.49
N SER A 162 -20.60 15.77 22.65
CA SER A 162 -21.99 16.34 22.77
C SER A 162 -22.14 17.69 22.06
N GLN A 163 -21.04 18.40 21.76
CA GLN A 163 -21.03 19.66 21.01
C GLN A 163 -20.66 19.43 19.53
N TYR A 164 -20.99 18.28 18.98
CA TYR A 164 -20.59 17.89 17.62
C TYR A 164 -21.02 18.93 16.56
N GLU A 165 -22.20 19.51 16.66
CA GLU A 165 -22.69 20.54 15.74
C GLU A 165 -21.68 21.70 15.63
N SER A 166 -21.28 22.28 16.79
CA SER A 166 -20.28 23.36 16.80
C SER A 166 -18.89 22.91 16.34
N ASP A 167 -18.49 21.67 16.65
CA ASP A 167 -17.21 21.14 16.19
C ASP A 167 -17.19 21.02 14.66
N ILE A 168 -18.28 20.56 14.06
CA ILE A 168 -18.43 20.41 12.61
C ILE A 168 -18.50 21.76 11.91
N GLU A 169 -19.26 22.73 12.44
CA GLU A 169 -19.29 24.10 11.90
C GLU A 169 -17.90 24.74 11.88
N ILE A 170 -17.10 24.57 12.95
CA ILE A 170 -15.75 25.13 13.03
C ILE A 170 -14.83 24.52 11.97
N ILE A 171 -14.84 23.19 11.82
CA ILE A 171 -13.97 22.53 10.84
C ILE A 171 -14.41 22.86 9.41
N LYS A 172 -15.73 22.85 9.13
CA LYS A 172 -16.30 23.25 7.85
C LYS A 172 -15.88 24.67 7.48
N SER A 173 -16.11 25.65 8.36
CA SER A 173 -15.71 27.05 8.12
C SER A 173 -14.20 27.19 7.83
N SER A 174 -13.37 26.34 8.44
CA SER A 174 -11.92 26.31 8.17
C SER A 174 -11.62 25.88 6.73
N PHE A 175 -12.31 24.85 6.22
CA PHE A 175 -12.16 24.39 4.83
C PHE A 175 -12.79 25.37 3.84
N ASP A 176 -13.96 25.94 4.12
CA ASP A 176 -14.62 26.95 3.27
C ASP A 176 -13.69 28.16 3.03
N ASN A 177 -12.98 28.59 4.07
CA ASN A 177 -11.97 29.66 3.93
C ASN A 177 -10.80 29.25 3.03
N ILE A 178 -10.32 28.02 3.09
CA ILE A 178 -9.26 27.50 2.21
C ILE A 178 -9.77 27.43 0.78
N LEU A 179 -10.95 26.82 0.58
CA LEU A 179 -11.56 26.64 -0.73
C LEU A 179 -11.81 27.98 -1.43
N SER A 180 -12.18 29.02 -0.69
CA SER A 180 -12.39 30.37 -1.27
C SER A 180 -11.16 30.95 -1.97
N GLY A 181 -9.95 30.43 -1.67
CA GLY A 181 -8.70 30.80 -2.31
C GLY A 181 -8.31 29.93 -3.53
N MET A 182 -9.04 28.86 -3.79
CA MET A 182 -8.77 27.91 -4.86
C MET A 182 -9.50 28.27 -6.16
N SER A 183 -9.16 27.61 -7.26
CA SER A 183 -9.89 27.75 -8.52
C SER A 183 -11.33 27.20 -8.41
N ASN A 184 -12.23 27.63 -9.29
CA ASN A 184 -13.61 27.13 -9.29
C ASN A 184 -13.70 25.62 -9.51
N GLU A 185 -12.78 25.03 -10.29
CA GLU A 185 -12.72 23.60 -10.54
C GLU A 185 -12.31 22.83 -9.28
N GLU A 186 -11.29 23.30 -8.56
CA GLU A 186 -10.87 22.74 -7.27
C GLU A 186 -11.95 22.88 -6.20
N GLN A 187 -12.62 24.03 -6.14
CA GLN A 187 -13.75 24.25 -5.22
C GLN A 187 -14.88 23.25 -5.49
N ALA A 188 -15.29 23.10 -6.76
CA ALA A 188 -16.35 22.16 -7.14
C ALA A 188 -15.99 20.74 -6.78
N HIS A 189 -14.73 20.32 -7.04
CA HIS A 189 -14.23 19.00 -6.68
C HIS A 189 -14.28 18.78 -5.16
N TRP A 190 -13.64 19.65 -4.39
CA TRP A 190 -13.55 19.44 -2.94
C TRP A 190 -14.90 19.61 -2.22
N ASN A 191 -15.82 20.42 -2.74
CA ASN A 191 -17.19 20.50 -2.19
C ASN A 191 -17.94 19.17 -2.30
N SER A 192 -17.62 18.34 -3.31
CA SER A 192 -18.23 17.01 -3.46
C SER A 192 -17.45 15.88 -2.75
N HIS A 193 -16.24 16.16 -2.23
CA HIS A 193 -15.38 15.17 -1.60
C HIS A 193 -15.04 15.45 -0.12
N LEU A 194 -15.45 16.62 0.39
CA LEU A 194 -15.39 16.95 1.82
C LEU A 194 -16.79 16.82 2.42
N HIS A 195 -16.91 16.01 3.45
CA HIS A 195 -18.18 15.68 4.10
C HIS A 195 -18.14 16.11 5.56
N PHE A 196 -19.10 16.92 5.96
CA PHE A 196 -19.21 17.47 7.32
C PHE A 196 -20.44 16.91 8.00
N ILE A 197 -20.23 15.89 8.84
CA ILE A 197 -21.31 15.02 9.32
C ILE A 197 -21.99 15.62 10.55
N ASN A 198 -23.24 16.04 10.38
CA ASN A 198 -24.05 16.61 11.44
C ASN A 198 -24.71 15.54 12.33
N ALA A 199 -23.88 14.61 12.78
CA ALA A 199 -24.27 13.56 13.72
C ALA A 199 -23.10 13.24 14.65
N ARG A 200 -23.42 12.70 15.82
CA ARG A 200 -22.43 12.25 16.78
C ARG A 200 -21.96 10.85 16.44
N SER A 201 -20.65 10.62 16.31
CA SER A 201 -20.10 9.32 15.90
C SER A 201 -20.53 8.16 16.82
N THR A 202 -20.73 8.43 18.11
CA THR A 202 -21.15 7.43 19.12
C THR A 202 -22.65 7.13 19.11
N GLU A 203 -23.44 7.84 18.33
CA GLU A 203 -24.90 7.74 18.25
C GLU A 203 -25.38 7.27 16.87
N LEU A 204 -24.45 6.91 15.96
CA LEU A 204 -24.78 6.32 14.68
C LEU A 204 -25.34 4.90 14.88
N ASP A 205 -26.46 4.61 14.23
CA ASP A 205 -27.15 3.31 14.33
C ASP A 205 -26.62 2.33 13.26
N ASN A 206 -25.29 2.22 13.18
CA ASN A 206 -24.62 1.35 12.22
C ASN A 206 -23.22 0.93 12.69
N TRP A 207 -22.55 0.05 11.94
CA TRP A 207 -21.21 -0.49 12.24
C TRP A 207 -20.13 0.61 12.37
N LEU A 208 -20.29 1.75 11.71
CA LEU A 208 -19.32 2.85 11.72
C LEU A 208 -19.12 3.44 13.13
N SER A 209 -20.18 3.46 13.96
CA SER A 209 -20.07 3.87 15.37
C SER A 209 -19.09 2.99 16.15
N GLU A 210 -19.14 1.68 15.93
CA GLU A 210 -18.21 0.72 16.55
C GLU A 210 -16.78 0.91 16.02
N ALA A 211 -16.62 1.00 14.70
CA ALA A 211 -15.31 1.17 14.05
C ALA A 211 -14.61 2.49 14.44
N LEU A 212 -15.36 3.57 14.72
CA LEU A 212 -14.81 4.85 15.14
C LEU A 212 -14.56 4.94 16.65
N THR A 213 -15.01 3.97 17.44
CA THR A 213 -14.87 4.02 18.90
C THR A 213 -13.40 3.85 19.32
N GLY A 214 -12.89 4.86 20.06
CA GLY A 214 -11.52 4.82 20.60
C GLY A 214 -10.43 5.14 19.59
N THR A 215 -10.77 5.57 18.35
CA THR A 215 -9.84 6.00 17.33
C THR A 215 -10.09 7.43 16.85
N TYR A 216 -9.05 8.09 16.35
CA TYR A 216 -9.14 9.40 15.70
C TYR A 216 -9.59 9.31 14.24
N GLY A 217 -9.77 8.11 13.71
CA GLY A 217 -10.30 7.87 12.39
C GLY A 217 -10.04 6.47 11.87
N ILE A 218 -10.74 6.15 10.80
CA ILE A 218 -10.57 4.95 10.00
C ILE A 218 -10.60 5.33 8.52
N SER A 219 -10.27 4.39 7.65
CA SER A 219 -10.49 4.55 6.21
C SER A 219 -11.19 3.33 5.62
N ILE A 220 -11.77 3.52 4.42
CA ILE A 220 -12.28 2.45 3.57
C ILE A 220 -11.54 2.56 2.25
N ASP A 221 -10.91 1.48 1.83
CA ASP A 221 -10.18 1.43 0.56
C ASP A 221 -11.11 1.11 -0.63
N CYS A 222 -10.57 1.18 -1.84
CA CYS A 222 -11.30 0.90 -3.08
C CYS A 222 -11.77 -0.57 -3.24
N PHE A 223 -11.41 -1.45 -2.31
CA PHE A 223 -11.93 -2.81 -2.20
C PHE A 223 -13.04 -2.95 -1.15
N GLN A 224 -13.58 -1.82 -0.67
CA GLN A 224 -14.60 -1.74 0.39
C GLN A 224 -14.12 -2.31 1.75
N ARG A 225 -12.78 -2.39 1.98
CA ARG A 225 -12.23 -2.91 3.24
C ARG A 225 -11.99 -1.76 4.23
N ILE A 226 -12.34 -2.01 5.49
CA ILE A 226 -12.02 -1.11 6.60
C ILE A 226 -10.52 -1.17 6.89
N ARG A 227 -9.86 -0.01 6.96
CA ARG A 227 -8.43 0.12 7.18
C ARG A 227 -8.14 1.08 8.35
N GLU A 228 -7.12 0.76 9.13
CA GLU A 228 -6.61 1.71 10.14
C GLU A 228 -5.86 2.87 9.47
N ILE A 229 -5.97 4.06 10.06
CA ILE A 229 -5.10 5.19 9.74
C ILE A 229 -3.85 5.08 10.61
N GLY A 230 -2.69 5.13 10.01
CA GLY A 230 -1.41 5.03 10.71
C GLY A 230 -1.03 6.30 11.48
N TYR A 231 0.21 6.36 11.97
CA TYR A 231 0.72 7.47 12.77
C TYR A 231 0.90 8.75 11.94
N LEU A 232 0.20 9.82 12.31
CA LEU A 232 0.19 11.10 11.57
C LEU A 232 1.24 12.10 12.08
N GLY A 233 2.24 11.67 12.79
CA GLY A 233 3.33 12.51 13.28
C GLY A 233 4.56 12.49 12.38
N ASN A 234 5.45 13.48 12.58
CA ASN A 234 6.69 13.57 11.82
C ASN A 234 7.63 12.40 12.20
N PRO A 235 8.02 11.52 11.26
CA PRO A 235 8.88 10.38 11.55
C PRO A 235 10.33 10.78 11.92
N ALA A 236 10.76 12.00 11.60
CA ALA A 236 12.11 12.47 11.91
C ALA A 236 12.25 13.01 13.35
N SER A 237 11.17 13.55 13.92
CA SER A 237 11.18 14.18 15.25
C SER A 237 10.24 13.54 16.26
N PHE A 238 9.38 12.65 15.83
CA PHE A 238 8.32 12.00 16.62
C PHE A 238 7.38 13.02 17.30
N THR A 239 7.21 14.18 16.68
CA THR A 239 6.39 15.28 17.21
C THR A 239 5.42 15.79 16.17
N GLY A 240 4.40 16.50 16.65
CA GLY A 240 3.35 17.06 15.79
C GLY A 240 2.30 16.03 15.37
N THR A 241 1.28 16.54 14.74
CA THR A 241 0.22 15.75 14.11
C THR A 241 -0.22 16.51 12.86
N TYR A 242 -0.10 15.88 11.72
CA TYR A 242 -0.27 16.51 10.41
C TYR A 242 -1.48 15.90 9.71
N MET A 243 -2.53 16.69 9.50
CA MET A 243 -3.71 16.24 8.76
C MET A 243 -3.36 15.91 7.31
N SER A 244 -2.39 16.61 6.72
CA SER A 244 -1.92 16.34 5.36
C SER A 244 -1.42 14.91 5.15
N TYR A 245 -0.96 14.24 6.21
CA TYR A 245 -0.50 12.84 6.08
C TYR A 245 -1.63 11.84 5.82
N LEU A 246 -2.90 12.23 5.98
CA LEU A 246 -4.04 11.41 5.54
C LEU A 246 -4.01 11.14 4.03
N ALA A 247 -3.51 12.09 3.23
CA ALA A 247 -3.36 11.90 1.79
C ALA A 247 -2.43 10.73 1.43
N HIS A 248 -1.47 10.41 2.28
CA HIS A 248 -0.57 9.27 2.08
C HIS A 248 -1.33 7.93 2.06
N GLU A 249 -2.36 7.77 2.91
CA GLU A 249 -3.22 6.57 2.90
C GLU A 249 -3.92 6.42 1.55
N ALA A 250 -4.50 7.51 1.03
CA ALA A 250 -5.19 7.50 -0.26
C ALA A 250 -4.25 7.18 -1.43
N HIS A 251 -3.03 7.72 -1.43
CA HIS A 251 -2.00 7.35 -2.43
C HIS A 251 -1.64 5.87 -2.36
N TYR A 252 -1.51 5.32 -1.14
CA TYR A 252 -1.20 3.92 -0.96
C TYR A 252 -2.35 3.01 -1.40
N PHE A 253 -3.60 3.37 -1.14
CA PHE A 253 -4.77 2.63 -1.63
C PHE A 253 -4.85 2.62 -3.16
N ASN A 254 -4.47 3.72 -3.82
CA ASN A 254 -4.36 3.75 -5.27
C ASN A 254 -3.27 2.80 -5.78
N TYR A 255 -2.11 2.76 -5.13
CA TYR A 255 -1.06 1.80 -5.46
C TYR A 255 -1.56 0.35 -5.31
N GLU A 256 -2.15 -0.01 -4.15
CA GLU A 256 -2.72 -1.35 -3.95
C GLU A 256 -3.74 -1.69 -5.05
N LYS A 257 -4.65 -0.75 -5.35
CA LYS A 257 -5.64 -0.93 -6.42
C LYS A 257 -4.99 -1.27 -7.75
N ASP A 258 -4.05 -0.46 -8.19
CA ASP A 258 -3.41 -0.61 -9.50
C ASP A 258 -2.65 -1.95 -9.59
N VAL A 259 -1.95 -2.35 -8.54
CA VAL A 259 -1.21 -3.61 -8.49
C VAL A 259 -2.15 -4.81 -8.54
N PHE A 260 -3.21 -4.83 -7.72
CA PHE A 260 -4.16 -5.94 -7.69
C PHE A 260 -5.03 -5.99 -8.95
N LEU A 261 -5.41 -4.84 -9.53
CA LEU A 261 -6.12 -4.79 -10.81
C LEU A 261 -5.28 -5.40 -11.92
N SER A 262 -4.05 -4.93 -12.06
CA SER A 262 -3.12 -5.45 -13.07
C SER A 262 -2.88 -6.96 -12.92
N SER A 263 -2.79 -7.46 -11.69
CA SER A 263 -2.69 -8.89 -11.43
C SER A 263 -3.95 -9.65 -11.86
N ASN A 264 -5.13 -9.07 -11.67
CA ASN A 264 -6.41 -9.70 -11.97
C ASN A 264 -6.85 -9.58 -13.44
N GLU A 265 -6.13 -8.81 -14.27
CA GLU A 265 -6.40 -8.73 -15.73
C GLU A 265 -6.22 -10.07 -16.45
N SER A 266 -5.38 -10.95 -15.90
CA SER A 266 -5.18 -12.30 -16.41
C SER A 266 -5.66 -13.36 -15.42
N SER A 267 -6.13 -14.49 -15.94
CA SER A 267 -6.43 -15.65 -15.09
C SER A 267 -5.16 -16.21 -14.47
N PHE A 268 -5.24 -16.60 -13.20
CA PHE A 268 -4.14 -17.25 -12.49
C PHE A 268 -4.62 -18.44 -11.66
N ASP A 269 -3.71 -19.37 -11.44
CA ASP A 269 -3.87 -20.44 -10.45
C ASP A 269 -3.20 -20.02 -9.15
N GLU A 270 -3.89 -20.22 -8.01
CA GLU A 270 -3.38 -19.88 -6.69
C GLU A 270 -2.82 -21.12 -5.99
N ILE A 271 -1.64 -20.98 -5.39
CA ILE A 271 -1.05 -21.98 -4.51
C ILE A 271 -0.84 -21.36 -3.14
N ILE A 272 -1.56 -21.88 -2.13
CA ILE A 272 -1.40 -21.43 -0.75
C ILE A 272 -0.15 -22.09 -0.16
N VAL A 273 0.82 -21.28 0.25
CA VAL A 273 2.04 -21.72 0.92
C VAL A 273 1.84 -21.70 2.44
N PHE A 274 1.38 -20.58 2.99
CA PHE A 274 1.01 -20.43 4.40
C PHE A 274 -0.39 -19.84 4.47
N ASN A 275 -1.21 -20.30 5.42
CA ASN A 275 -2.58 -19.83 5.59
C ASN A 275 -2.84 -19.49 7.06
N GLU A 276 -2.67 -18.24 7.42
CA GLU A 276 -2.79 -17.72 8.79
C GLU A 276 -1.93 -18.53 9.79
N GLU A 277 -0.75 -18.96 9.34
CA GLU A 277 0.17 -19.71 10.20
C GLU A 277 0.78 -18.79 11.25
N ILE A 278 0.78 -19.25 12.52
CA ILE A 278 1.39 -18.49 13.60
C ILE A 278 2.90 -18.46 13.40
N TYR A 279 3.43 -17.27 13.13
CA TYR A 279 4.85 -17.02 13.11
C TYR A 279 5.31 -16.52 14.48
N THR A 280 5.98 -17.41 15.21
CA THR A 280 6.52 -17.09 16.54
C THR A 280 7.97 -16.68 16.41
N GLY A 281 8.23 -15.44 16.81
CA GLY A 281 9.50 -14.81 16.57
C GLY A 281 10.69 -15.35 17.32
N GLY A 282 11.77 -14.80 16.95
CA GLY A 282 13.12 -14.92 17.43
C GLY A 282 14.02 -14.23 16.45
N TRP A 283 15.25 -14.01 16.82
CA TRP A 283 16.20 -13.40 15.91
C TRP A 283 16.42 -14.29 14.68
N ALA A 284 16.09 -13.79 13.49
CA ALA A 284 16.11 -14.55 12.23
C ALA A 284 15.30 -15.87 12.28
N ALA A 285 14.15 -15.84 12.92
CA ALA A 285 13.25 -17.00 13.01
C ALA A 285 12.79 -17.43 11.62
N THR A 286 12.50 -18.71 11.46
CA THR A 286 12.13 -19.30 10.18
C THR A 286 10.93 -20.22 10.36
N ILE A 287 9.97 -20.15 9.42
CA ILE A 287 8.89 -21.12 9.25
C ILE A 287 9.03 -21.75 7.88
N SER A 288 8.72 -23.04 7.76
CA SER A 288 8.87 -23.79 6.52
C SER A 288 7.63 -24.62 6.22
N GLN A 289 7.27 -24.71 4.95
CA GLN A 289 6.15 -25.50 4.47
C GLN A 289 6.55 -26.28 3.22
N GLU A 290 6.27 -27.57 3.21
CA GLU A 290 6.36 -28.39 1.99
C GLU A 290 5.11 -28.16 1.15
N VAL A 291 5.30 -27.83 -0.12
CA VAL A 291 4.24 -27.56 -1.10
C VAL A 291 4.45 -28.43 -2.32
N THR A 292 3.38 -29.06 -2.80
CA THR A 292 3.40 -29.78 -4.07
C THR A 292 3.08 -28.82 -5.22
N LEU A 293 4.07 -28.53 -6.03
CA LEU A 293 3.96 -27.67 -7.21
C LEU A 293 3.39 -28.43 -8.41
N PRO A 294 2.80 -27.74 -9.40
CA PRO A 294 2.39 -28.31 -10.67
C PRO A 294 3.55 -29.08 -11.36
N THR A 295 3.21 -30.07 -12.17
CA THR A 295 4.22 -30.81 -12.94
C THR A 295 4.93 -29.88 -13.95
N ASP A 296 6.12 -30.27 -14.36
CA ASP A 296 6.93 -29.53 -15.34
C ASP A 296 6.13 -29.13 -16.60
N GLN A 297 5.34 -30.07 -17.11
CA GLN A 297 4.48 -29.86 -18.28
C GLN A 297 3.39 -28.79 -18.04
N LEU A 298 2.84 -28.71 -16.82
CA LEU A 298 1.86 -27.68 -16.46
C LEU A 298 2.54 -26.33 -16.24
N LEU A 299 3.77 -26.33 -15.70
CA LEU A 299 4.55 -25.11 -15.51
C LEU A 299 4.90 -24.38 -16.83
N ASP A 300 4.87 -25.10 -17.96
CA ASP A 300 5.05 -24.49 -19.29
C ASP A 300 3.92 -23.52 -19.69
N ASN A 301 2.76 -23.65 -19.06
CA ASN A 301 1.61 -22.79 -19.37
C ASN A 301 1.65 -21.43 -18.63
N TYR A 302 2.53 -21.26 -17.65
CA TYR A 302 2.59 -20.04 -16.86
C TYR A 302 3.70 -19.12 -17.33
N SER A 303 3.38 -17.84 -17.46
CA SER A 303 4.26 -16.80 -17.97
C SER A 303 4.66 -15.77 -16.94
N LYS A 304 3.88 -15.65 -15.83
CA LYS A 304 4.15 -14.73 -14.73
C LYS A 304 3.96 -15.44 -13.39
N LEU A 305 4.79 -15.07 -12.43
CA LEU A 305 4.74 -15.59 -11.06
C LEU A 305 4.75 -14.41 -10.09
N GLU A 306 3.75 -14.35 -9.22
CA GLU A 306 3.66 -13.37 -8.14
C GLU A 306 3.55 -14.05 -6.79
N VAL A 307 3.96 -13.33 -5.75
CA VAL A 307 3.76 -13.70 -4.34
C VAL A 307 2.87 -12.67 -3.68
N GLU A 308 1.75 -13.11 -3.14
CA GLU A 308 0.92 -12.32 -2.24
C GLU A 308 1.30 -12.62 -0.80
N LEU A 309 1.72 -11.60 -0.06
CA LEU A 309 2.11 -11.67 1.34
C LEU A 309 1.15 -10.84 2.19
N LEU A 310 0.45 -11.47 3.12
CA LEU A 310 -0.25 -10.81 4.23
C LEU A 310 0.38 -11.24 5.55
N ARG A 311 0.89 -10.26 6.30
CA ARG A 311 1.41 -10.48 7.65
C ARG A 311 0.49 -9.81 8.65
N GLY A 312 -0.47 -10.58 9.17
CA GLY A 312 -1.46 -10.10 10.12
C GLY A 312 -0.88 -9.90 11.52
N CYS A 313 -1.32 -8.85 12.21
CA CYS A 313 -0.88 -8.52 13.57
C CYS A 313 -2.06 -8.65 14.54
N PRO A 314 -2.17 -9.78 15.30
CA PRO A 314 -3.29 -10.00 16.20
C PRO A 314 -3.27 -9.00 17.37
N ASP A 315 -4.42 -8.42 17.68
CA ASP A 315 -4.59 -7.40 18.71
C ASP A 315 -4.70 -7.96 20.15
N GLY A 316 -4.72 -9.29 20.30
CA GLY A 316 -4.91 -9.97 21.58
C GLY A 316 -6.36 -10.09 22.03
N ALA A 317 -7.31 -9.44 21.35
CA ALA A 317 -8.76 -9.56 21.59
C ALA A 317 -9.44 -10.53 20.61
N GLY A 318 -8.70 -11.04 19.63
CA GLY A 318 -9.17 -11.97 18.60
C GLY A 318 -9.36 -11.33 17.22
N GLY A 319 -9.07 -10.04 17.09
CA GLY A 319 -9.04 -9.30 15.84
C GLY A 319 -7.62 -8.98 15.37
N TYR A 320 -7.52 -8.11 14.39
CA TYR A 320 -6.28 -7.57 13.84
C TYR A 320 -6.20 -6.07 14.08
N SER A 321 -4.99 -5.57 14.35
CA SER A 321 -4.73 -4.15 14.59
C SER A 321 -3.27 -3.83 14.29
N ASP A 322 -2.99 -2.62 13.80
CA ASP A 322 -1.62 -2.11 13.66
C ASP A 322 -0.89 -2.05 15.02
N ALA A 323 -1.62 -1.81 16.12
CA ALA A 323 -1.06 -1.82 17.47
C ALA A 323 -0.51 -3.18 17.92
N GLY A 324 -0.90 -4.27 17.25
CA GLY A 324 -0.38 -5.62 17.48
C GLY A 324 0.90 -5.94 16.70
N CYS A 325 1.33 -5.08 15.81
CA CYS A 325 2.51 -5.29 14.97
C CYS A 325 3.84 -4.98 15.69
N ASP A 326 4.94 -5.52 15.15
CA ASP A 326 6.31 -5.18 15.61
C ASP A 326 6.56 -3.68 15.42
N GLU A 327 7.10 -3.03 16.44
CA GLU A 327 7.46 -1.61 16.43
C GLU A 327 8.70 -1.29 15.58
N TYR A 328 9.37 -2.31 15.02
CA TYR A 328 10.57 -2.18 14.20
C TYR A 328 10.35 -2.75 12.81
N ASP A 329 11.06 -2.19 11.84
CA ASP A 329 11.25 -2.76 10.51
C ASP A 329 12.15 -4.00 10.56
N ARG A 330 11.78 -5.03 9.79
CA ARG A 330 12.51 -6.31 9.73
C ARG A 330 12.73 -6.71 8.28
N ILE A 331 13.86 -7.37 8.02
CA ILE A 331 14.05 -8.03 6.74
C ILE A 331 13.24 -9.32 6.75
N ALA A 332 12.28 -9.42 5.85
CA ALA A 332 11.55 -10.64 5.57
C ALA A 332 12.02 -11.23 4.22
N ARG A 333 12.23 -12.55 4.17
CA ARG A 333 12.74 -13.24 2.98
C ARG A 333 11.94 -14.50 2.71
N LEU A 334 11.70 -14.77 1.45
CA LEU A 334 11.16 -16.03 0.99
C LEU A 334 12.23 -16.82 0.25
N PHE A 335 12.47 -18.02 0.71
CA PHE A 335 13.36 -18.98 0.06
C PHE A 335 12.55 -20.13 -0.51
N LEU A 336 12.94 -20.56 -1.71
CA LEU A 336 12.51 -21.81 -2.32
C LEU A 336 13.67 -22.79 -2.27
N CYS A 337 13.44 -23.95 -1.65
CA CYS A 337 14.44 -24.99 -1.46
C CYS A 337 14.00 -26.30 -2.12
N GLU A 338 14.95 -27.20 -2.38
CA GLU A 338 14.63 -28.56 -2.78
C GLU A 338 13.85 -29.32 -1.70
N SER A 339 13.26 -30.45 -2.04
CA SER A 339 12.39 -31.24 -1.13
C SER A 339 13.13 -31.78 0.10
N ASP A 340 14.45 -31.86 0.09
CA ASP A 340 15.29 -32.23 1.23
C ASP A 340 15.74 -31.01 2.06
N GLY A 341 15.34 -29.79 1.66
CA GLY A 341 15.70 -28.53 2.31
C GLY A 341 17.04 -27.95 1.89
N SER A 342 17.71 -28.56 0.92
CA SER A 342 18.94 -28.03 0.32
C SER A 342 18.67 -26.99 -0.77
N ASP A 343 19.75 -26.40 -1.33
CA ASP A 343 19.78 -25.53 -2.51
C ASP A 343 18.72 -24.42 -2.50
N CYS A 344 18.63 -23.70 -1.38
CA CYS A 344 17.66 -22.64 -1.16
C CYS A 344 18.03 -21.36 -1.97
N LEU A 345 17.10 -20.88 -2.78
CA LEU A 345 17.17 -19.61 -3.50
C LEU A 345 16.30 -18.56 -2.79
N GLU A 346 16.81 -17.38 -2.51
CA GLU A 346 16.02 -16.23 -2.08
C GLU A 346 15.24 -15.69 -3.27
N ILE A 347 13.92 -15.92 -3.31
CA ILE A 347 13.09 -15.56 -4.45
C ILE A 347 12.27 -14.27 -4.24
N ALA A 348 12.16 -13.81 -2.98
CA ALA A 348 11.56 -12.53 -2.64
C ALA A 348 12.16 -11.96 -1.36
N ARG A 349 12.16 -10.64 -1.24
CA ARG A 349 12.57 -9.89 -0.06
C ARG A 349 11.62 -8.74 0.20
N TRP A 350 11.28 -8.55 1.46
CA TRP A 350 10.47 -7.43 1.95
C TRP A 350 11.14 -6.80 3.15
N ILE A 351 10.77 -5.56 3.44
CA ILE A 351 11.04 -4.93 4.72
C ILE A 351 9.70 -4.67 5.38
N THR A 352 9.49 -5.19 6.59
CA THR A 352 8.22 -4.97 7.30
C THR A 352 8.07 -3.52 7.73
N PRO A 353 6.84 -3.00 7.83
CA PRO A 353 6.62 -1.64 8.31
C PRO A 353 6.74 -1.56 9.83
N PHE A 354 7.10 -0.37 10.34
CA PHE A 354 7.04 -0.04 11.76
C PHE A 354 5.59 0.04 12.23
N GLY A 355 5.15 -0.96 12.99
CA GLY A 355 3.85 -0.95 13.65
C GLY A 355 2.65 -0.97 12.71
N ARG A 356 2.77 -1.51 11.49
CA ARG A 356 1.66 -1.64 10.54
C ARG A 356 1.61 -3.03 9.90
N GLN A 357 0.45 -3.41 9.37
CA GLN A 357 0.26 -4.68 8.67
C GLN A 357 0.60 -4.54 7.19
N PRO A 358 1.56 -5.31 6.65
CA PRO A 358 1.79 -5.36 5.21
C PRO A 358 0.82 -6.32 4.53
N HIS A 359 0.27 -5.88 3.38
CA HIS A 359 -0.39 -6.70 2.38
C HIS A 359 0.24 -6.36 1.03
N LEU A 360 1.14 -7.20 0.57
CA LEU A 360 2.01 -6.92 -0.57
C LEU A 360 1.82 -7.98 -1.66
N LEU A 361 1.83 -7.54 -2.91
CA LEU A 361 1.85 -8.39 -4.09
C LEU A 361 3.12 -8.10 -4.88
N THR A 362 4.00 -9.09 -4.96
CA THR A 362 5.37 -8.94 -5.48
C THR A 362 5.56 -9.80 -6.73
N ASP A 363 5.99 -9.19 -7.83
CA ASP A 363 6.37 -9.92 -9.05
C ASP A 363 7.74 -10.60 -8.86
N ILE A 364 7.73 -11.92 -8.93
CA ILE A 364 8.93 -12.76 -8.86
C ILE A 364 9.09 -13.63 -10.12
N THR A 365 8.57 -13.17 -11.25
CA THR A 365 8.58 -13.91 -12.54
C THR A 365 9.98 -14.37 -12.94
N ARG A 366 11.03 -13.63 -12.58
CA ARG A 366 12.43 -14.02 -12.84
C ARG A 366 12.79 -15.37 -12.22
N PHE A 367 12.06 -15.79 -11.18
CA PHE A 367 12.29 -17.05 -10.47
C PHE A 367 11.31 -18.16 -10.86
N ILE A 368 10.51 -17.99 -11.91
CA ILE A 368 9.50 -18.99 -12.33
C ILE A 368 10.15 -20.35 -12.67
N SER A 369 11.36 -20.33 -13.22
CA SER A 369 12.11 -21.55 -13.51
C SER A 369 12.56 -22.33 -12.26
N ALA A 370 12.67 -21.67 -11.09
CA ALA A 370 12.99 -22.33 -9.84
C ALA A 370 11.88 -23.29 -9.36
N LEU A 371 10.67 -23.14 -9.87
CA LEU A 371 9.56 -24.05 -9.57
C LEU A 371 9.76 -25.43 -10.21
N ARG A 372 10.62 -25.54 -11.23
CA ARG A 372 10.84 -26.77 -11.99
C ARG A 372 11.69 -27.80 -11.22
N PRO A 373 11.52 -29.09 -11.47
CA PRO A 373 10.53 -29.69 -12.40
C PRO A 373 9.13 -29.85 -11.81
N GLY A 374 8.78 -29.11 -10.79
CA GLY A 374 7.55 -29.29 -10.01
C GLY A 374 7.72 -30.34 -8.92
N GLY A 375 6.59 -30.89 -8.43
CA GLY A 375 6.60 -31.83 -7.31
C GLY A 375 6.79 -31.12 -5.97
N ASN A 376 7.32 -31.85 -4.97
CA ASN A 376 7.47 -31.30 -3.63
C ASN A 376 8.67 -30.39 -3.53
N LYS A 377 8.45 -29.17 -3.09
CA LYS A 377 9.46 -28.16 -2.75
C LYS A 377 9.20 -27.61 -1.35
N ILE A 378 10.22 -27.06 -0.71
CA ILE A 378 10.08 -26.40 0.59
C ILE A 378 10.17 -24.89 0.42
N PHE A 379 9.11 -24.20 0.81
CA PHE A 379 9.12 -22.75 0.98
C PHE A 379 9.49 -22.42 2.42
N LYS A 380 10.43 -21.48 2.57
CA LYS A 380 10.92 -21.06 3.87
C LYS A 380 10.80 -19.55 3.98
N PHE A 381 9.98 -19.08 4.93
CA PHE A 381 9.89 -17.67 5.28
C PHE A 381 10.78 -17.37 6.48
N GLN A 382 11.57 -16.33 6.39
CA GLN A 382 12.50 -15.91 7.45
C GLN A 382 12.28 -14.43 7.79
N GLU A 383 12.08 -14.15 9.07
CA GLU A 383 11.97 -12.80 9.61
C GLU A 383 12.41 -12.81 11.09
N SER A 384 12.82 -11.66 11.62
CA SER A 384 13.09 -11.50 13.06
C SER A 384 11.83 -10.97 13.76
N GLY A 385 10.78 -11.78 13.85
CA GLY A 385 9.49 -11.34 14.36
C GLY A 385 9.38 -11.33 15.89
N TRP A 386 8.99 -10.23 16.46
CA TRP A 386 8.39 -10.00 17.76
C TRP A 386 7.47 -8.78 17.64
N PRO A 387 6.23 -8.84 18.04
CA PRO A 387 5.44 -9.97 18.57
C PRO A 387 5.10 -11.03 17.52
N ASN A 388 4.37 -12.08 17.95
CA ASN A 388 3.84 -13.09 17.04
C ASN A 388 2.98 -12.45 15.96
N SER A 389 3.03 -13.00 14.75
CA SER A 389 2.18 -12.60 13.64
C SER A 389 1.50 -13.81 13.00
N LEU A 390 0.47 -13.54 12.20
CA LEU A 390 -0.14 -14.54 11.33
C LEU A 390 0.38 -14.32 9.91
N LEU A 391 0.94 -15.38 9.34
CA LEU A 391 1.52 -15.36 8.01
C LEU A 391 0.57 -16.03 7.03
N THR A 392 0.09 -15.28 6.05
CA THR A 392 -0.55 -15.81 4.84
C THR A 392 0.34 -15.49 3.64
N LEU A 393 0.69 -16.51 2.87
CA LEU A 393 1.51 -16.37 1.69
C LEU A 393 0.98 -17.28 0.59
N LYS A 394 0.75 -16.70 -0.57
CA LYS A 394 0.21 -17.38 -1.74
C LYS A 394 1.07 -17.08 -2.97
N LEU A 395 1.18 -18.06 -3.85
CA LEU A 395 1.73 -17.87 -5.20
C LEU A 395 0.57 -17.68 -6.16
N ARG A 396 0.70 -16.75 -7.09
CA ARG A 396 -0.19 -16.58 -8.25
C ARG A 396 0.58 -16.93 -9.51
N LEU A 397 0.12 -17.97 -10.19
CA LEU A 397 0.70 -18.44 -11.45
C LEU A 397 -0.21 -18.02 -12.58
N HIS A 398 0.18 -17.02 -13.35
CA HIS A 398 -0.63 -16.45 -14.42
C HIS A 398 -0.47 -17.23 -15.72
N ASN A 399 -1.61 -17.62 -16.27
CA ASN A 399 -1.70 -18.31 -17.55
C ASN A 399 -1.93 -17.26 -18.65
N ASN A 400 -0.86 -16.62 -19.09
CA ASN A 400 -0.90 -15.65 -20.18
C ASN A 400 -0.43 -16.29 -21.48
N GLU A 401 -0.71 -15.61 -22.59
CA GLU A 401 -0.21 -16.00 -23.89
C GLU A 401 1.32 -16.05 -23.90
N PHE A 402 1.87 -16.87 -24.77
CA PHE A 402 3.30 -17.15 -24.95
C PHE A 402 4.19 -15.93 -24.67
N VAL A 403 5.09 -16.06 -23.70
CA VAL A 403 6.14 -15.07 -23.41
C VAL A 403 7.44 -15.52 -24.08
N GLU A 404 7.84 -14.76 -25.09
CA GLU A 404 9.16 -14.90 -25.70
C GLU A 404 10.25 -14.66 -24.63
N ASN A 405 11.26 -15.52 -24.58
CA ASN A 405 12.37 -15.44 -23.62
C ASN A 405 11.96 -15.64 -22.13
N SER A 406 11.09 -16.62 -21.84
CA SER A 406 10.81 -17.02 -20.46
C SER A 406 12.08 -17.54 -19.75
N PRO A 407 12.31 -17.18 -18.46
CA PRO A 407 13.42 -17.71 -17.68
C PRO A 407 13.43 -19.25 -17.62
N LYS A 408 14.59 -19.85 -17.90
CA LYS A 408 14.76 -21.32 -17.93
C LYS A 408 15.78 -21.83 -16.93
N GLU A 409 16.81 -21.02 -16.64
CA GLU A 409 17.91 -21.41 -15.76
C GLU A 409 18.30 -20.29 -14.81
N ILE A 410 18.65 -20.63 -13.60
CA ILE A 410 19.08 -19.70 -12.54
C ILE A 410 20.42 -20.17 -12.01
N VAL A 411 21.43 -19.33 -12.12
CA VAL A 411 22.76 -19.59 -11.58
C VAL A 411 22.98 -18.65 -10.39
N PRO A 412 23.03 -19.16 -9.14
CA PRO A 412 23.37 -18.35 -7.97
C PRO A 412 24.81 -17.82 -8.07
N ILE A 413 25.00 -16.54 -7.72
CA ILE A 413 26.30 -15.87 -7.78
C ILE A 413 26.80 -15.52 -6.37
N TRP A 414 26.39 -14.40 -5.79
CA TRP A 414 26.72 -14.06 -4.41
C TRP A 414 25.50 -14.20 -3.52
N ASN A 415 25.74 -14.64 -2.29
CA ASN A 415 24.66 -14.83 -1.33
C ASN A 415 25.12 -14.47 0.10
N GLY A 416 24.16 -14.04 0.92
CA GLY A 416 24.33 -13.80 2.35
C GLY A 416 24.66 -12.36 2.71
N THR A 417 24.70 -12.12 4.03
CA THR A 417 25.00 -10.82 4.62
C THR A 417 26.47 -10.72 4.98
N VAL A 418 27.15 -9.65 4.58
CA VAL A 418 28.56 -9.38 4.84
C VAL A 418 28.72 -7.97 5.42
N GLN A 419 29.60 -7.82 6.41
CA GLN A 419 29.88 -6.52 7.01
C GLN A 419 30.45 -5.55 5.97
N PHE A 420 29.87 -4.36 5.92
CA PHE A 420 30.33 -3.28 5.04
C PHE A 420 31.47 -2.50 5.71
N ASN A 421 32.66 -3.07 5.61
CA ASN A 421 33.89 -2.61 6.25
C ASN A 421 35.05 -2.59 5.22
N PRO A 422 36.30 -2.18 5.58
CA PRO A 422 37.41 -2.14 4.63
C PRO A 422 37.73 -3.46 3.93
N ASP A 423 37.34 -4.60 4.49
CA ASP A 423 37.57 -5.93 3.90
C ASP A 423 36.39 -6.43 3.08
N TYR A 424 35.35 -5.60 2.86
CA TYR A 424 34.09 -6.00 2.21
C TYR A 424 34.32 -6.64 0.84
N ASP A 425 35.10 -6.00 -0.03
CA ASP A 425 35.36 -6.48 -1.38
C ASP A 425 36.11 -7.82 -1.38
N SER A 426 37.03 -8.03 -0.43
CA SER A 426 37.76 -9.30 -0.31
C SER A 426 36.85 -10.47 0.13
N ASN A 427 35.72 -10.16 0.80
CA ASN A 427 34.71 -11.14 1.18
C ASN A 427 33.66 -11.39 0.06
N ARG A 428 33.83 -10.74 -1.10
CA ARG A 428 33.00 -10.90 -2.31
C ARG A 428 33.87 -11.17 -3.54
N PRO A 429 34.60 -12.29 -3.55
CA PRO A 429 35.53 -12.59 -4.66
C PRO A 429 34.78 -12.72 -5.98
N PRO A 430 35.50 -12.54 -7.13
CA PRO A 430 34.92 -12.78 -8.44
C PRO A 430 34.28 -14.16 -8.55
N GLN A 431 33.20 -14.24 -9.33
CA GLN A 431 32.45 -15.47 -9.55
C GLN A 431 32.52 -15.88 -11.03
N VAL A 432 32.64 -17.17 -11.25
CA VAL A 432 32.67 -17.77 -12.60
C VAL A 432 31.30 -18.42 -12.86
N PHE A 433 30.76 -18.21 -14.04
CA PHE A 433 29.54 -18.86 -14.51
C PHE A 433 29.65 -19.23 -15.99
N ILE A 434 28.82 -20.18 -16.41
CA ILE A 434 28.77 -20.64 -17.81
C ILE A 434 27.39 -20.25 -18.35
N VAL A 435 27.37 -19.76 -19.60
CA VAL A 435 26.15 -19.47 -20.34
C VAL A 435 26.02 -20.48 -21.46
N PRO A 436 24.89 -21.21 -21.61
CA PRO A 436 24.69 -22.15 -22.72
C PRO A 436 24.79 -21.48 -24.09
N GLU A 437 25.24 -22.25 -25.12
CA GLU A 437 25.36 -21.73 -26.49
C GLU A 437 24.03 -21.23 -27.10
N ASN A 438 22.91 -21.77 -26.64
CA ASN A 438 21.58 -21.45 -27.11
C ASN A 438 20.86 -20.37 -26.26
N ALA A 439 21.56 -19.69 -25.35
CA ALA A 439 20.97 -18.61 -24.58
C ALA A 439 20.61 -17.43 -25.50
N GLU A 440 19.36 -16.94 -25.34
CA GLU A 440 18.85 -15.79 -26.08
C GLU A 440 18.89 -14.52 -25.24
N LYS A 441 18.73 -14.68 -23.92
CA LYS A 441 18.79 -13.57 -22.96
C LYS A 441 19.51 -13.98 -21.69
N VAL A 442 20.36 -13.09 -21.19
CA VAL A 442 21.09 -13.27 -19.93
C VAL A 442 20.96 -12.03 -19.07
N GLU A 443 20.34 -12.18 -17.92
CA GLU A 443 20.11 -11.07 -16.97
C GLU A 443 20.89 -11.31 -15.67
N PHE A 444 21.57 -10.28 -15.18
CA PHE A 444 22.03 -10.23 -13.80
C PHE A 444 20.89 -9.68 -12.94
N VAL A 445 20.50 -10.43 -11.91
CA VAL A 445 19.41 -10.09 -10.99
C VAL A 445 19.92 -10.09 -9.56
N ALA A 446 19.64 -9.04 -8.78
CA ALA A 446 20.20 -8.90 -7.44
C ALA A 446 19.22 -8.23 -6.46
N TYR A 447 18.98 -8.88 -5.32
CA TYR A 447 18.47 -8.23 -4.11
C TYR A 447 19.67 -7.68 -3.33
N LEU A 448 19.73 -6.36 -3.18
CA LEU A 448 20.86 -5.68 -2.57
C LEU A 448 20.37 -4.56 -1.63
N THR A 449 20.56 -4.76 -0.33
CA THR A 449 20.09 -3.84 0.71
C THR A 449 21.15 -3.63 1.78
N GLY A 450 21.38 -2.37 2.16
CA GLY A 450 22.29 -1.99 3.25
C GLY A 450 21.54 -1.90 4.57
N HIS A 451 22.15 -2.43 5.62
CA HIS A 451 21.59 -2.50 6.97
C HIS A 451 22.62 -2.11 8.02
N GLY A 452 22.13 -1.86 9.24
CA GLY A 452 22.97 -1.41 10.33
C GLY A 452 23.30 0.08 10.22
N TRP A 453 23.03 0.83 11.28
CA TRP A 453 23.22 2.28 11.28
C TRP A 453 24.59 2.71 11.85
N GLY A 454 25.38 1.82 12.44
CA GLY A 454 26.80 1.96 12.77
C GLY A 454 27.22 3.17 13.58
N SER A 455 26.31 3.95 14.10
CA SER A 455 26.56 5.24 14.77
C SER A 455 27.20 6.33 13.88
N ALA A 456 27.32 7.55 14.41
CA ALA A 456 27.94 8.69 13.72
C ALA A 456 29.42 8.44 13.37
N GLY A 457 30.14 7.63 14.16
CA GLY A 457 31.53 7.23 13.90
C GLY A 457 31.69 6.35 12.65
N CYS A 458 30.63 5.65 12.26
CA CYS A 458 30.56 4.87 11.04
C CYS A 458 29.74 5.57 9.93
N PHE A 459 29.48 6.87 10.07
CA PHE A 459 28.71 7.68 9.11
C PHE A 459 27.27 7.19 8.88
N ASN A 460 26.69 6.53 9.88
CA ASN A 460 25.39 5.86 9.83
C ASN A 460 25.27 4.79 8.69
N CYS A 461 26.41 4.25 8.25
CA CYS A 461 26.45 3.17 7.27
C CYS A 461 26.05 1.81 7.91
N CYS A 462 25.52 0.85 7.16
CA CYS A 462 25.27 0.95 5.70
C CYS A 462 23.82 1.36 5.39
N GLU A 463 22.95 1.46 6.38
CA GLU A 463 21.53 1.75 6.21
C GLU A 463 21.28 3.18 5.75
N PHE A 464 21.90 4.16 6.42
CA PHE A 464 21.67 5.59 6.20
C PHE A 464 22.87 6.31 5.58
N CYS A 465 23.69 5.64 4.80
CA CYS A 465 24.73 6.29 4.01
C CYS A 465 24.63 5.92 2.55
N ASN A 466 24.90 6.89 1.68
CA ASN A 466 24.93 6.65 0.25
C ASN A 466 26.03 5.65 -0.09
N SER A 467 25.69 4.65 -0.88
CA SER A 467 26.62 3.61 -1.33
C SER A 467 26.54 3.44 -2.84
N ARG A 468 27.63 2.93 -3.40
CA ARG A 468 27.73 2.50 -4.81
C ARG A 468 28.23 1.08 -4.85
N HIS A 469 27.56 0.26 -5.63
CA HIS A 469 27.87 -1.12 -5.89
C HIS A 469 28.22 -1.26 -7.38
N MET A 470 29.44 -1.65 -7.67
CA MET A 470 30.04 -1.66 -9.00
C MET A 470 30.23 -3.10 -9.47
N PHE A 471 29.78 -3.40 -10.66
CA PHE A 471 29.85 -4.72 -11.28
C PHE A 471 30.61 -4.64 -12.58
N SER A 472 31.35 -5.69 -12.90
CA SER A 472 32.11 -5.80 -14.14
C SER A 472 32.01 -7.21 -14.70
N VAL A 473 31.68 -7.33 -15.99
CA VAL A 473 31.62 -8.60 -16.73
C VAL A 473 32.88 -8.75 -17.53
N ASN A 474 33.51 -9.94 -17.46
CA ASN A 474 34.66 -10.35 -18.26
C ASN A 474 35.81 -9.34 -18.25
N GLY A 475 36.19 -8.88 -17.03
CA GLY A 475 37.35 -8.00 -16.84
C GLY A 475 37.20 -6.61 -17.45
N GLY A 476 36.00 -6.04 -17.42
CA GLY A 476 35.70 -4.67 -17.86
C GLY A 476 35.15 -4.58 -19.29
N VAL A 477 34.73 -5.70 -19.89
CA VAL A 477 34.00 -5.67 -21.17
C VAL A 477 32.71 -4.88 -21.02
N TYR A 478 32.04 -5.04 -19.88
CA TYR A 478 30.89 -4.24 -19.49
C TYR A 478 30.90 -3.91 -17.99
N GLU A 479 30.68 -2.65 -17.66
CA GLU A 479 30.62 -2.16 -16.28
C GLU A 479 29.28 -1.49 -16.01
N PHE A 480 28.68 -1.77 -14.85
CA PHE A 480 27.42 -1.15 -14.43
C PHE A 480 27.38 -0.97 -12.91
N ASN A 481 26.55 -0.03 -12.46
CA ASN A 481 26.48 0.33 -11.05
C ASN A 481 25.05 0.27 -10.53
N ARG A 482 24.93 -0.04 -9.23
CA ARG A 482 23.75 0.25 -8.44
C ARG A 482 24.11 1.26 -7.38
N ASP A 483 23.49 2.45 -7.44
CA ASP A 483 23.66 3.51 -6.48
C ASP A 483 22.48 3.58 -5.50
N HIS A 484 22.76 3.93 -4.25
CA HIS A 484 21.76 4.24 -3.23
C HIS A 484 21.91 5.72 -2.82
N PRO A 485 21.47 6.67 -3.65
CA PRO A 485 21.75 8.09 -3.44
C PRO A 485 20.87 8.74 -2.38
N ASN A 486 19.76 8.11 -2.00
CA ASN A 486 18.77 8.66 -1.08
C ASN A 486 18.86 8.06 0.34
N ALA A 487 19.87 7.26 0.63
CA ALA A 487 20.01 6.54 1.90
C ALA A 487 20.18 7.45 3.13
N SER A 488 20.43 8.74 2.96
CA SER A 488 20.51 9.72 4.05
C SER A 488 19.40 10.78 4.01
N SER A 489 18.48 10.69 3.08
CA SER A 489 17.36 11.64 2.94
C SER A 489 16.33 11.42 4.04
N SER A 490 16.01 12.47 4.80
CA SER A 490 15.11 12.38 5.97
C SER A 490 13.61 12.23 5.61
N ASN A 491 13.25 12.39 4.34
CA ASN A 491 11.85 12.36 3.89
C ASN A 491 11.62 11.57 2.61
N TYR A 492 12.59 10.77 2.17
CA TYR A 492 12.50 10.08 0.88
C TYR A 492 11.36 9.06 0.84
N CYS A 493 11.22 8.23 1.87
CA CYS A 493 10.22 7.16 1.88
C CYS A 493 8.79 7.70 2.07
N MET A 494 8.62 8.93 2.54
CA MET A 494 7.32 9.57 2.72
C MET A 494 6.90 10.49 1.56
N GLN A 495 7.68 10.56 0.49
CA GLN A 495 7.28 11.30 -0.70
C GLN A 495 6.09 10.59 -1.36
N PRO A 496 5.07 11.33 -1.87
CA PRO A 496 3.93 10.72 -2.58
C PRO A 496 4.35 9.77 -3.70
N GLU A 497 5.42 10.12 -4.44
CA GLU A 497 5.96 9.31 -5.53
C GLU A 497 6.58 7.99 -5.04
N THR A 498 7.11 7.96 -3.82
CA THR A 498 7.67 6.74 -3.21
C THR A 498 6.57 5.88 -2.62
N ILE A 499 5.56 6.49 -2.01
CA ILE A 499 4.35 5.79 -1.54
C ILE A 499 3.62 5.14 -2.73
N ALA A 500 3.51 5.85 -3.85
CA ALA A 500 2.95 5.31 -5.09
C ALA A 500 3.76 4.16 -5.71
N GLN A 501 4.94 3.84 -5.16
CA GLN A 501 5.74 2.66 -5.50
C GLN A 501 5.59 1.53 -4.47
N GLY A 502 4.69 1.65 -3.50
CA GLY A 502 4.34 0.58 -2.58
C GLY A 502 4.85 0.73 -1.15
N VAL A 503 5.40 1.88 -0.77
CA VAL A 503 5.74 2.13 0.63
C VAL A 503 4.47 2.33 1.45
N ILE A 504 4.24 1.47 2.45
CA ILE A 504 3.15 1.64 3.41
C ILE A 504 3.37 2.95 4.17
N PRO A 505 2.40 3.89 4.16
CA PRO A 505 2.57 5.20 4.78
C PRO A 505 2.34 5.18 6.29
N ASN A 506 2.59 6.33 6.92
CA ASN A 506 2.17 6.67 8.28
C ASN A 506 2.53 5.62 9.32
N GLN A 507 3.72 5.06 9.18
CA GLN A 507 4.28 4.07 10.11
C GLN A 507 4.82 4.78 11.37
N GLY A 508 5.12 3.99 12.40
CA GLY A 508 5.94 4.43 13.52
C GLY A 508 7.43 4.61 13.13
N GLY A 509 8.29 4.72 14.13
CA GLY A 509 9.73 4.75 13.93
C GLY A 509 10.24 5.82 12.96
N THR A 510 11.33 5.53 12.29
CA THR A 510 12.01 6.45 11.36
C THR A 510 11.65 6.16 9.89
N TRP A 511 10.42 5.74 9.61
CA TRP A 511 9.99 5.25 8.31
C TRP A 511 10.23 6.24 7.15
N GLY A 512 10.16 7.54 7.41
CA GLY A 512 10.32 8.57 6.39
C GLY A 512 11.72 8.67 5.79
N TYR A 513 12.74 8.16 6.48
CA TYR A 513 14.12 8.22 6.00
C TYR A 513 14.36 7.23 4.86
N GLY A 514 15.03 7.68 3.80
CA GLY A 514 15.58 6.82 2.78
C GLY A 514 16.69 5.91 3.34
N ARG A 515 16.74 4.70 2.85
CA ARG A 515 17.76 3.71 3.22
C ARG A 515 18.48 3.18 1.98
N ALA A 516 19.53 2.43 2.20
CA ALA A 516 20.34 1.88 1.12
C ALA A 516 19.62 0.73 0.39
N GLY A 517 18.83 1.10 -0.62
CA GLY A 517 18.12 0.18 -1.51
C GLY A 517 16.74 -0.25 -1.06
N TRP A 518 16.14 0.41 -0.04
CA TRP A 518 14.82 0.04 0.47
C TRP A 518 14.14 1.17 1.25
N CYS A 519 12.84 1.04 1.44
CA CYS A 519 12.05 1.75 2.45
C CYS A 519 11.34 0.74 3.35
N PRO A 520 11.02 1.06 4.61
CA PRO A 520 10.19 0.20 5.45
C PRO A 520 8.79 0.03 4.85
N GLY A 521 8.20 -1.15 4.99
CA GLY A 521 6.85 -1.41 4.54
C GLY A 521 6.70 -1.56 3.02
N MET A 522 7.71 -2.08 2.33
CA MET A 522 7.63 -2.39 0.91
C MET A 522 8.36 -3.68 0.55
N ASP A 523 8.09 -4.20 -0.62
CA ASP A 523 8.92 -5.22 -1.24
C ASP A 523 10.24 -4.62 -1.75
N VAL A 524 11.29 -5.42 -1.71
CA VAL A 524 12.59 -5.03 -2.26
C VAL A 524 12.63 -5.46 -3.72
N HIS A 525 12.53 -4.49 -4.61
CA HIS A 525 12.64 -4.78 -6.04
C HIS A 525 14.07 -5.23 -6.38
N PRO A 526 14.25 -6.34 -7.09
CA PRO A 526 15.56 -6.76 -7.51
C PRO A 526 16.14 -5.78 -8.53
N TYR A 527 17.44 -5.52 -8.41
CA TYR A 527 18.18 -4.82 -9.46
C TYR A 527 18.41 -5.78 -10.64
N ILE A 528 17.98 -5.39 -11.84
CA ILE A 528 18.06 -6.21 -13.06
C ILE A 528 18.89 -5.48 -14.10
N THR A 529 19.86 -6.17 -14.69
CA THR A 529 20.69 -5.68 -15.79
C THR A 529 20.80 -6.75 -16.87
N ASP A 530 20.41 -6.40 -18.10
CA ASP A 530 20.65 -7.25 -19.26
C ASP A 530 22.16 -7.23 -19.60
N ILE A 531 22.77 -8.40 -19.62
CA ILE A 531 24.19 -8.59 -19.92
C ILE A 531 24.41 -9.51 -21.14
N THR A 532 23.37 -9.76 -21.91
CA THR A 532 23.36 -10.71 -23.04
C THR A 532 24.49 -10.45 -24.02
N ASP A 533 24.71 -9.20 -24.43
CA ASP A 533 25.72 -8.82 -25.41
C ASP A 533 27.18 -8.88 -24.88
N TYR A 534 27.35 -9.12 -23.58
CA TYR A 534 28.66 -9.01 -22.90
C TYR A 534 29.17 -10.33 -22.34
N VAL A 535 28.42 -11.41 -22.53
CA VAL A 535 28.79 -12.76 -22.12
C VAL A 535 29.23 -13.60 -23.30
N ASN A 536 30.14 -14.54 -23.05
CA ASN A 536 30.59 -15.53 -24.02
C ASN A 536 29.70 -16.76 -23.93
N LEU A 537 28.97 -17.07 -25.01
CA LEU A 537 28.09 -18.24 -25.07
C LEU A 537 28.92 -19.51 -25.17
N GLY A 538 28.56 -20.56 -24.45
CA GLY A 538 29.23 -21.84 -24.38
C GLY A 538 30.55 -21.83 -23.59
N GLU A 539 30.95 -20.72 -23.02
CA GLU A 539 32.23 -20.52 -22.34
C GLU A 539 32.05 -20.01 -20.90
N GLU A 540 33.16 -20.02 -20.14
CA GLU A 540 33.23 -19.41 -18.82
C GLU A 540 33.19 -17.89 -18.93
N ASN A 541 32.40 -17.27 -18.05
CA ASN A 541 32.33 -15.83 -17.86
C ASN A 541 32.70 -15.50 -16.43
N VAL A 542 33.24 -14.31 -16.21
CA VAL A 542 33.62 -13.83 -14.88
C VAL A 542 32.81 -12.58 -14.54
N LEU A 543 32.26 -12.57 -13.35
CA LEU A 543 31.59 -11.39 -12.78
C LEU A 543 32.40 -10.90 -11.57
N ASP A 544 32.88 -9.67 -11.64
CA ASP A 544 33.57 -8.96 -10.56
C ASP A 544 32.63 -8.01 -9.87
N TYR A 545 32.85 -7.77 -8.58
CA TYR A 545 32.05 -6.87 -7.77
C TYR A 545 32.90 -6.14 -6.73
N SER A 546 32.59 -4.86 -6.53
CA SER A 546 33.12 -4.06 -5.43
C SER A 546 32.11 -3.02 -4.97
N ALA A 547 32.27 -2.48 -3.76
CA ALA A 547 31.37 -1.45 -3.24
C ALA A 547 32.10 -0.39 -2.43
N CYS A 548 31.52 0.80 -2.39
CA CYS A 548 32.07 1.92 -1.63
C CYS A 548 30.98 2.78 -0.98
N ARG A 549 31.37 3.50 0.08
CA ARG A 549 30.58 4.60 0.60
C ARG A 549 30.75 5.82 -0.30
N VAL A 550 29.64 6.47 -0.64
CA VAL A 550 29.64 7.68 -1.47
C VAL A 550 29.57 8.94 -0.59
N SER A 551 30.46 9.90 -0.81
CA SER A 551 30.42 11.21 -0.19
C SER A 551 30.70 12.29 -1.24
N GLY A 552 29.68 13.08 -1.57
CA GLY A 552 29.70 13.92 -2.78
C GLY A 552 29.86 13.02 -4.02
N ASN A 553 30.89 13.27 -4.81
CA ASN A 553 31.22 12.46 -6.00
C ASN A 553 32.28 11.37 -5.73
N ASN A 554 32.74 11.24 -4.48
CA ASN A 554 33.85 10.35 -4.16
C ASN A 554 33.37 9.00 -3.65
N CYS A 555 33.97 7.94 -4.19
CA CYS A 555 33.90 6.58 -3.70
C CYS A 555 34.95 6.40 -2.60
N LEU A 556 34.55 6.14 -1.40
CA LEU A 556 35.41 6.01 -0.23
C LEU A 556 35.31 4.61 0.35
N THR A 557 36.41 4.12 0.90
CA THR A 557 36.44 2.82 1.60
C THR A 557 35.33 2.76 2.66
N PRO A 558 34.63 1.63 2.78
CA PRO A 558 33.65 1.41 3.84
C PRO A 558 34.27 1.61 5.22
N PRO A 559 33.50 2.10 6.23
CA PRO A 559 34.04 2.40 7.55
C PRO A 559 34.31 1.13 8.37
N THR A 560 35.25 1.19 9.29
CA THR A 560 35.39 0.16 10.32
C THR A 560 34.27 0.31 11.33
N CYS A 561 33.60 -0.80 11.68
CA CYS A 561 32.58 -0.80 12.74
C CYS A 561 33.22 -0.43 14.08
N ALA A 562 32.76 0.66 14.67
CA ALA A 562 33.22 1.13 15.98
C ALA A 562 32.09 1.90 16.67
N GLY A 563 31.88 1.65 17.96
CA GLY A 563 30.94 2.37 18.78
C GLY A 563 29.62 1.68 19.02
N ASP A 564 28.64 2.43 19.51
CA ASP A 564 27.29 1.94 19.82
C ASP A 564 26.45 1.86 18.55
N GLY A 565 25.78 0.76 18.33
CA GLY A 565 24.89 0.53 17.21
C GLY A 565 25.19 -0.76 16.45
N TYR A 566 24.33 -1.11 15.51
CA TYR A 566 24.54 -2.26 14.65
C TYR A 566 25.60 -1.97 13.61
N CYS A 567 26.57 -2.87 13.48
CA CYS A 567 27.64 -2.73 12.50
C CYS A 567 27.06 -2.66 11.07
N PRO A 568 27.66 -1.82 10.20
CA PRO A 568 27.27 -1.75 8.81
C PRO A 568 27.35 -3.11 8.12
N GLU A 569 26.30 -3.50 7.40
CA GLU A 569 26.28 -4.73 6.64
C GLU A 569 25.46 -4.61 5.35
N VAL A 570 25.75 -5.43 4.38
CA VAL A 570 24.99 -5.54 3.13
C VAL A 570 24.43 -6.95 3.00
N ALA A 571 23.12 -7.04 2.91
CA ALA A 571 22.42 -8.26 2.54
C ALA A 571 22.30 -8.34 1.02
N PHE A 572 22.96 -9.35 0.43
CA PHE A 572 23.12 -9.46 -1.01
C PHE A 572 22.85 -10.89 -1.47
N SER A 573 21.85 -11.06 -2.36
CA SER A 573 21.60 -12.30 -3.08
C SER A 573 21.51 -11.98 -4.56
N SER A 574 22.28 -12.65 -5.40
CA SER A 574 22.33 -12.37 -6.83
C SER A 574 22.40 -13.63 -7.68
N TYR A 575 21.92 -13.49 -8.89
CA TYR A 575 21.70 -14.58 -9.83
C TYR A 575 22.02 -14.15 -11.25
N ILE A 576 22.44 -15.11 -12.08
CA ILE A 576 22.33 -15.02 -13.53
C ILE A 576 21.07 -15.78 -13.93
N ILE A 577 20.15 -15.09 -14.59
CA ILE A 577 18.93 -15.67 -15.15
C ILE A 577 19.12 -15.82 -16.65
N ILE A 578 18.91 -17.04 -17.15
CA ILE A 578 19.12 -17.37 -18.56
C ILE A 578 17.79 -17.79 -19.17
N SER A 579 17.49 -17.22 -20.34
CA SER A 579 16.30 -17.51 -21.15
C SER A 579 16.71 -18.01 -22.53
N TYR A 580 15.94 -18.96 -23.07
CA TYR A 580 16.14 -19.52 -24.42
C TYR A 580 14.89 -20.26 -24.91
#